data_f0d87b271cb91932854a0309110dcd6c
#
_entry.id   f0d87b271cb91932854a0309110dcd6c
#
_cell.length_a   1.000
_cell.length_b   1.000
_cell.length_c   1.000
_cell.angle_alpha   90.00
_cell.angle_beta   90.00
_cell.angle_gamma   90.00
#
_symmetry.space_group_name_H-M   'P 1'
#
loop_
_entity.id
_entity.type
_entity.pdbx_description
1 polymer ?
#
loop_
_entity_poly.entity_id
_entity_poly.type
_entity_poly.pdbx_seq_one_letter_code
_entity_poly.pdbx_strand_id
1 'polypeptide(L)'
;MGDGSKRMQSNSCWYRSMLQCSLVVAVLVAAYSDVHSQEVSNASNPVVLENQLPGSSDWQLTRVRVDGSRYRSPWIEGYCSKQSVRVGETIDIKVSTSPARSYRLEVFRTGYYGGAGARRVANIGPLHGQTQPTPEPGEKDLHECRWETSYSLRIPADWISGVYLGRLTTIPETEQEPYWQSYVIFVVTDDRKCDVLFQCSDNTWQAYNQWPSHYSVYTHPKGNQGPWADVSFDRPYGREAQFDSVVNDPLTVGAGEYLPLEFPLAYWLEQHGYDVSYCCNSDMVTPDRGLRSRVMISVGHDEYWDIRQFRSVERMRDEGVSLMFLSGNSVCWVAPYRDSFDGRSNRIFFRGGPYGGDRPVVQARAKDHGPFPERGPDEGLLMGARNVEPVNGGGDWICVRPEHWIFEGTGMKRGDSIPGLIGWEYHGDPADIPGLQIVGAGTAWVGGEQPQQWTATVYDGPKGNVVFNASSIFWVQGLSDPPGHTLPWSHWSRPHGPDPRVQRITENVLTRALQGR
;
A
#
# COMPACT_ATOMS: atom_id res chain seq x y z
N MET A 1 -86.25 23.74 35.53
CA MET A 1 -85.11 24.33 36.23
C MET A 1 -83.88 23.45 35.93
N GLY A 2 -83.01 23.88 35.19
CA GLY A 2 -81.80 23.62 35.11
C GLY A 2 -80.83 23.43 34.19
N ASP A 3 -79.88 23.57 34.12
CA ASP A 3 -78.84 24.29 33.40
C ASP A 3 -77.93 23.34 32.58
N GLY A 4 -77.71 23.71 31.39
CA GLY A 4 -76.85 22.98 30.51
C GLY A 4 -75.49 23.64 30.40
N SER A 5 -74.46 22.92 30.60
CA SER A 5 -73.11 23.36 30.17
C SER A 5 -72.51 22.38 29.21
N LYS A 6 -72.49 22.72 27.92
CA LYS A 6 -71.68 22.09 26.90
C LYS A 6 -70.23 22.59 27.01
N ARG A 7 -69.36 21.72 27.39
CA ARG A 7 -67.90 21.97 27.26
C ARG A 7 -67.47 21.69 25.82
N MET A 8 -66.90 22.72 25.19
CA MET A 8 -66.13 22.64 23.96
C MET A 8 -64.90 21.80 24.19
N GLN A 9 -64.78 20.65 23.50
CA GLN A 9 -63.53 20.02 23.26
C GLN A 9 -63.05 20.42 21.84
N SER A 10 -62.00 21.14 21.81
CA SER A 10 -61.46 21.68 20.56
C SER A 10 -60.03 21.28 20.29
N ASN A 11 -59.77 20.94 19.08
CA ASN A 11 -58.58 21.36 18.32
C ASN A 11 -57.16 20.95 18.73
N SER A 12 -56.92 19.89 19.51
CA SER A 12 -55.55 19.41 19.75
C SER A 12 -55.08 18.25 18.83
N CYS A 13 -56.00 17.66 18.07
CA CYS A 13 -55.69 16.50 17.22
C CYS A 13 -55.07 16.87 15.86
N TRP A 14 -55.42 18.02 15.30
CA TRP A 14 -54.95 18.46 13.99
C TRP A 14 -53.47 18.93 13.97
N TYR A 15 -52.99 19.55 15.05
CA TYR A 15 -51.61 20.02 15.13
C TYR A 15 -50.60 18.87 15.30
N ARG A 16 -50.96 17.78 15.98
CA ARG A 16 -50.09 16.61 16.12
C ARG A 16 -49.96 15.84 14.81
N SER A 17 -51.01 15.73 14.00
CA SER A 17 -50.97 15.05 12.70
C SER A 17 -50.13 15.82 11.67
N MET A 18 -50.20 17.17 11.66
CA MET A 18 -49.36 17.96 10.75
C MET A 18 -47.86 17.90 11.10
N LEU A 19 -47.49 17.90 12.38
CA LEU A 19 -46.11 17.76 12.80
C LEU A 19 -45.52 16.37 12.47
N GLN A 20 -46.30 15.30 12.62
CA GLN A 20 -45.87 13.95 12.26
C GLN A 20 -45.73 13.77 10.75
N CYS A 21 -46.62 14.30 9.93
CA CYS A 21 -46.48 14.28 8.49
C CYS A 21 -45.29 15.11 8.00
N SER A 22 -45.01 16.26 8.62
CA SER A 22 -43.86 17.09 8.26
C SER A 22 -42.50 16.42 8.61
N LEU A 23 -42.42 15.69 9.72
CA LEU A 23 -41.22 14.95 10.10
C LEU A 23 -40.97 13.74 9.16
N VAL A 24 -42.03 13.01 8.80
CA VAL A 24 -41.90 11.86 7.88
C VAL A 24 -41.50 12.32 6.47
N VAL A 25 -42.04 13.44 5.99
CA VAL A 25 -41.67 14.00 4.70
C VAL A 25 -40.23 14.52 4.73
N ALA A 26 -39.79 15.17 5.80
CA ALA A 26 -38.40 15.63 5.95
C ALA A 26 -37.41 14.48 6.01
N VAL A 27 -37.72 13.38 6.69
CA VAL A 27 -36.89 12.19 6.75
C VAL A 27 -36.85 11.47 5.39
N LEU A 28 -37.98 11.39 4.68
CA LEU A 28 -38.02 10.80 3.33
C LEU A 28 -37.29 11.65 2.27
N VAL A 29 -37.36 12.98 2.38
CA VAL A 29 -36.63 13.89 1.49
C VAL A 29 -35.12 13.84 1.78
N ALA A 30 -34.71 13.76 3.05
CA ALA A 30 -33.32 13.59 3.44
C ALA A 30 -32.77 12.23 2.96
N ALA A 31 -33.51 11.15 3.19
CA ALA A 31 -33.13 9.82 2.71
C ALA A 31 -33.08 9.74 1.18
N TYR A 32 -34.03 10.40 0.48
CA TYR A 32 -34.04 10.45 -0.98
C TYR A 32 -32.89 11.31 -1.53
N SER A 33 -32.55 12.44 -0.89
CA SER A 33 -31.41 13.26 -1.28
C SER A 33 -30.07 12.55 -1.01
N ASP A 34 -29.94 11.80 0.09
CA ASP A 34 -28.72 11.03 0.40
C ASP A 34 -28.54 9.87 -0.59
N VAL A 35 -29.59 9.12 -0.90
CA VAL A 35 -29.55 8.05 -1.91
C VAL A 35 -29.25 8.63 -3.30
N HIS A 36 -29.87 9.74 -3.68
CA HIS A 36 -29.66 10.35 -4.99
C HIS A 36 -28.27 11.02 -5.10
N SER A 37 -27.74 11.60 -4.03
CA SER A 37 -26.37 12.14 -4.00
C SER A 37 -25.32 11.02 -4.04
N GLN A 38 -25.59 9.88 -3.42
CA GLN A 38 -24.73 8.72 -3.46
C GLN A 38 -24.75 8.02 -4.84
N GLU A 39 -25.93 7.94 -5.50
CA GLU A 39 -26.05 7.45 -6.88
C GLU A 39 -25.34 8.36 -7.88
N VAL A 40 -25.47 9.68 -7.77
CA VAL A 40 -24.78 10.65 -8.65
C VAL A 40 -23.27 10.65 -8.39
N SER A 41 -22.83 10.52 -7.14
CA SER A 41 -21.42 10.36 -6.79
C SER A 41 -20.83 9.07 -7.37
N ASN A 42 -21.54 7.95 -7.26
CA ASN A 42 -21.10 6.67 -7.82
C ASN A 42 -21.05 6.67 -9.35
N ALA A 43 -21.98 7.37 -10.03
CA ALA A 43 -22.01 7.44 -11.49
C ALA A 43 -20.82 8.23 -12.10
N SER A 44 -20.11 9.03 -11.30
CA SER A 44 -18.92 9.80 -11.72
C SER A 44 -17.59 9.21 -11.21
N ASN A 45 -17.62 8.23 -10.31
CA ASN A 45 -16.43 7.61 -9.76
C ASN A 45 -15.83 6.61 -10.76
N PRO A 46 -14.64 6.89 -11.33
CA PRO A 46 -14.04 6.03 -12.36
C PRO A 46 -13.70 4.64 -11.83
N VAL A 47 -13.40 4.49 -10.54
CA VAL A 47 -13.09 3.19 -9.92
C VAL A 47 -14.34 2.31 -9.86
N VAL A 48 -15.49 2.89 -9.49
CA VAL A 48 -16.77 2.17 -9.47
C VAL A 48 -17.16 1.72 -10.88
N LEU A 49 -17.02 2.60 -11.88
CA LEU A 49 -17.32 2.26 -13.28
C LEU A 49 -16.40 1.17 -13.81
N GLU A 50 -15.11 1.24 -13.51
CA GLU A 50 -14.11 0.23 -13.89
C GLU A 50 -14.44 -1.13 -13.27
N ASN A 51 -14.81 -1.18 -11.99
CA ASN A 51 -15.14 -2.41 -11.29
C ASN A 51 -16.47 -3.06 -11.70
N GLN A 52 -17.28 -2.38 -12.52
CA GLN A 52 -18.46 -2.96 -13.18
C GLN A 52 -18.09 -3.77 -14.43
N LEU A 53 -16.88 -3.61 -14.96
CA LEU A 53 -16.41 -4.38 -16.10
C LEU A 53 -16.10 -5.83 -15.69
N PRO A 54 -16.23 -6.80 -16.61
CA PRO A 54 -15.94 -8.20 -16.30
C PRO A 54 -14.49 -8.40 -15.85
N GLY A 55 -14.30 -9.01 -14.69
CA GLY A 55 -12.99 -9.43 -14.19
C GLY A 55 -12.45 -10.67 -14.92
N SER A 56 -11.20 -10.97 -14.67
CA SER A 56 -10.47 -12.13 -15.20
C SER A 56 -9.98 -12.98 -14.03
N SER A 57 -10.45 -14.21 -13.90
CA SER A 57 -10.04 -15.13 -12.82
C SER A 57 -8.68 -15.79 -13.06
N ASP A 58 -8.14 -15.67 -14.27
CA ASP A 58 -6.90 -16.32 -14.73
C ASP A 58 -5.66 -15.42 -14.69
N TRP A 59 -5.68 -14.34 -13.92
CA TRP A 59 -4.59 -13.35 -13.92
C TRP A 59 -3.34 -13.81 -13.16
N GLN A 60 -3.47 -14.78 -12.25
CA GLN A 60 -2.39 -15.24 -11.38
C GLN A 60 -1.34 -16.06 -12.14
N LEU A 61 -0.11 -16.08 -11.62
CA LEU A 61 0.89 -17.02 -12.09
C LEU A 61 0.48 -18.45 -11.72
N THR A 62 0.69 -19.35 -12.63
CA THR A 62 0.36 -20.79 -12.43
C THR A 62 1.59 -21.67 -12.52
N ARG A 63 2.70 -21.16 -13.05
CA ARG A 63 3.93 -21.92 -13.20
C ARG A 63 5.16 -21.01 -13.17
N VAL A 64 5.85 -21.03 -12.06
CA VAL A 64 7.08 -20.27 -11.82
C VAL A 64 8.26 -21.22 -11.68
N ARG A 65 9.43 -20.81 -12.18
CA ARG A 65 10.69 -21.47 -11.91
C ARG A 65 11.72 -20.46 -11.43
N VAL A 66 12.14 -20.61 -10.20
CA VAL A 66 13.18 -19.82 -9.57
C VAL A 66 14.49 -20.62 -9.63
N ASP A 67 15.61 -19.96 -9.85
CA ASP A 67 16.93 -20.61 -9.89
C ASP A 67 17.36 -21.14 -8.51
N GLY A 68 18.52 -21.79 -8.48
CA GLY A 68 19.05 -22.39 -7.25
C GLY A 68 19.36 -21.39 -6.13
N SER A 69 19.59 -20.12 -6.47
CA SER A 69 19.75 -19.03 -5.50
C SER A 69 18.40 -18.55 -4.94
N ARG A 70 17.30 -18.90 -5.60
CA ARG A 70 15.92 -18.47 -5.30
C ARG A 70 15.62 -16.99 -5.50
N TYR A 71 16.50 -16.23 -6.16
CA TYR A 71 16.35 -14.77 -6.32
C TYR A 71 15.97 -14.32 -7.71
N ARG A 72 16.07 -15.16 -8.71
CA ARG A 72 15.67 -14.82 -10.08
C ARG A 72 14.97 -15.96 -10.80
N SER A 73 14.24 -15.60 -11.84
CA SER A 73 13.55 -16.54 -12.73
C SER A 73 14.06 -16.36 -14.17
N PRO A 74 15.28 -16.81 -14.48
CA PRO A 74 15.96 -16.48 -15.74
C PRO A 74 15.27 -17.03 -16.99
N TRP A 75 14.37 -18.01 -16.84
CA TRP A 75 13.55 -18.53 -17.95
C TRP A 75 12.65 -17.48 -18.57
N ILE A 76 12.12 -16.56 -17.75
CA ILE A 76 11.50 -15.32 -18.18
C ILE A 76 11.45 -14.36 -16.97
N GLU A 77 12.00 -13.18 -17.17
CA GLU A 77 11.97 -12.10 -16.19
C GLU A 77 11.99 -10.75 -16.91
N GLY A 78 11.56 -9.69 -16.25
CA GLY A 78 11.51 -8.38 -16.85
C GLY A 78 11.37 -7.25 -15.86
N TYR A 79 11.45 -6.02 -16.35
CA TYR A 79 11.21 -4.80 -15.60
C TYR A 79 10.67 -3.69 -16.50
N CYS A 80 10.11 -2.65 -15.88
CA CYS A 80 9.57 -1.50 -16.58
C CYS A 80 10.52 -0.30 -16.51
N SER A 81 10.57 0.51 -17.56
CA SER A 81 11.42 1.72 -17.64
C SER A 81 10.97 2.85 -16.70
N LYS A 82 9.81 2.74 -16.07
CA LYS A 82 9.24 3.66 -15.09
C LYS A 82 8.55 2.86 -13.99
N GLN A 83 8.51 3.40 -12.76
CA GLN A 83 7.68 2.86 -11.67
C GLN A 83 6.21 3.22 -11.89
N SER A 84 5.97 4.49 -12.27
CA SER A 84 4.64 5.01 -12.62
C SER A 84 4.63 5.66 -13.99
N VAL A 85 3.46 5.68 -14.62
CA VAL A 85 3.25 6.22 -15.97
C VAL A 85 1.85 6.84 -16.06
N ARG A 86 1.70 7.89 -16.87
CA ARG A 86 0.41 8.55 -17.09
C ARG A 86 -0.27 8.05 -18.35
N VAL A 87 -1.58 8.21 -18.41
CA VAL A 87 -2.36 8.01 -19.62
C VAL A 87 -1.77 8.83 -20.78
N GLY A 88 -1.63 8.20 -21.94
CA GLY A 88 -1.03 8.79 -23.15
C GLY A 88 0.49 8.78 -23.20
N GLU A 89 1.18 8.50 -22.07
CA GLU A 89 2.63 8.27 -22.06
C GLU A 89 2.97 6.84 -22.48
N THR A 90 4.26 6.62 -22.72
CA THR A 90 4.81 5.30 -23.04
C THR A 90 5.67 4.80 -21.89
N ILE A 91 5.53 3.51 -21.60
CA ILE A 91 6.39 2.74 -20.72
C ILE A 91 7.04 1.60 -21.51
N ASP A 92 8.36 1.47 -21.41
CA ASP A 92 9.07 0.37 -22.04
C ASP A 92 9.15 -0.83 -21.10
N ILE A 93 8.79 -1.98 -21.61
CA ILE A 93 8.88 -3.26 -20.93
C ILE A 93 10.08 -4.01 -21.51
N LYS A 94 10.99 -4.35 -20.64
CA LYS A 94 12.27 -5.00 -20.97
C LYS A 94 12.25 -6.42 -20.42
N VAL A 95 12.39 -7.42 -21.31
CA VAL A 95 12.21 -8.83 -20.97
C VAL A 95 13.43 -9.61 -21.41
N SER A 96 13.86 -10.53 -20.56
CA SER A 96 14.87 -11.53 -20.85
C SER A 96 14.24 -12.93 -20.79
N THR A 97 14.57 -13.77 -21.77
CA THR A 97 14.26 -15.21 -21.73
C THR A 97 15.54 -16.01 -21.91
N SER A 98 15.74 -17.04 -21.09
CA SER A 98 16.90 -17.93 -21.23
C SER A 98 16.46 -19.39 -21.18
N PRO A 99 16.60 -20.13 -22.31
CA PRO A 99 17.08 -19.70 -23.64
C PRO A 99 16.14 -18.68 -24.32
N ALA A 100 16.65 -18.04 -25.40
CA ALA A 100 15.85 -17.17 -26.25
C ALA A 100 14.65 -17.93 -26.80
N ARG A 101 13.43 -17.35 -26.64
CA ARG A 101 12.17 -17.98 -27.08
C ARG A 101 11.04 -16.97 -27.16
N SER A 102 10.00 -17.32 -27.89
CA SER A 102 8.78 -16.51 -27.94
C SER A 102 8.06 -16.49 -26.60
N TYR A 103 7.38 -15.37 -26.33
CA TYR A 103 6.56 -15.20 -25.13
C TYR A 103 5.33 -14.35 -25.42
N ARG A 104 4.40 -14.33 -24.46
CA ARG A 104 3.21 -13.48 -24.44
C ARG A 104 3.29 -12.55 -23.25
N LEU A 105 2.81 -11.33 -23.44
CA LEU A 105 2.60 -10.34 -22.39
C LEU A 105 1.09 -10.06 -22.26
N GLU A 106 0.53 -10.37 -21.13
CA GLU A 106 -0.85 -10.04 -20.77
C GLU A 106 -0.85 -9.02 -19.64
N VAL A 107 -1.52 -7.90 -19.83
CA VAL A 107 -1.57 -6.83 -18.84
C VAL A 107 -2.90 -6.89 -18.10
N PHE A 108 -2.84 -6.90 -16.78
CA PHE A 108 -3.99 -6.92 -15.88
C PHE A 108 -3.96 -5.69 -14.98
N ARG A 109 -5.08 -4.98 -14.85
CA ARG A 109 -5.30 -4.02 -13.78
C ARG A 109 -5.83 -4.77 -12.58
N THR A 110 -5.19 -4.63 -11.43
CA THR A 110 -5.68 -5.19 -10.15
C THR A 110 -6.79 -4.30 -9.58
N GLY A 111 -7.71 -4.89 -8.84
CA GLY A 111 -8.87 -4.22 -8.23
C GLY A 111 -9.85 -5.24 -7.67
N TYR A 112 -11.13 -4.88 -7.51
CA TYR A 112 -12.16 -5.79 -6.99
C TYR A 112 -12.82 -6.65 -8.09
N TYR A 113 -13.37 -6.03 -9.13
CA TYR A 113 -14.02 -6.67 -10.30
C TYR A 113 -14.99 -7.80 -9.92
N GLY A 114 -15.93 -7.51 -9.00
CA GLY A 114 -16.91 -8.51 -8.55
C GLY A 114 -16.31 -9.73 -7.86
N GLY A 115 -15.11 -9.60 -7.30
CA GLY A 115 -14.39 -10.68 -6.63
C GLY A 115 -13.31 -11.35 -7.47
N ALA A 116 -13.14 -10.99 -8.75
CA ALA A 116 -12.11 -11.60 -9.60
C ALA A 116 -10.67 -11.15 -9.28
N GLY A 117 -10.50 -9.99 -8.65
CA GLY A 117 -9.20 -9.47 -8.21
C GLY A 117 -8.44 -8.71 -9.29
N ALA A 118 -8.71 -8.93 -10.57
CA ALA A 118 -8.10 -8.18 -11.67
C ALA A 118 -8.94 -8.26 -12.95
N ARG A 119 -8.64 -7.39 -13.91
CA ARG A 119 -9.19 -7.41 -15.26
C ARG A 119 -8.07 -7.36 -16.29
N ARG A 120 -8.11 -8.25 -17.29
CA ARG A 120 -7.17 -8.22 -18.40
C ARG A 120 -7.49 -7.06 -19.31
N VAL A 121 -6.55 -6.13 -19.45
CA VAL A 121 -6.67 -4.90 -20.23
C VAL A 121 -5.91 -4.96 -21.55
N ALA A 122 -4.91 -5.84 -21.65
CA ALA A 122 -4.19 -6.08 -22.91
C ALA A 122 -3.69 -7.53 -23.02
N ASN A 123 -3.55 -8.00 -24.27
CA ASN A 123 -2.98 -9.30 -24.61
C ASN A 123 -2.10 -9.13 -25.85
N ILE A 124 -0.80 -9.21 -25.66
CA ILE A 124 0.23 -8.81 -26.62
C ILE A 124 1.11 -10.02 -26.95
N GLY A 125 1.36 -10.22 -28.23
CA GLY A 125 2.24 -11.27 -28.69
C GLY A 125 1.58 -12.27 -29.64
N PRO A 126 2.35 -13.26 -30.11
CA PRO A 126 3.69 -13.64 -29.61
C PRO A 126 4.74 -12.55 -29.86
N LEU A 127 5.60 -12.34 -28.85
CA LEU A 127 6.76 -11.48 -28.91
C LEU A 127 8.01 -12.35 -28.96
N HIS A 128 9.07 -11.86 -29.60
CA HIS A 128 10.34 -12.55 -29.64
C HIS A 128 11.19 -12.18 -28.42
N GLY A 129 11.50 -13.15 -27.58
CA GLY A 129 12.34 -12.98 -26.40
C GLY A 129 13.80 -13.35 -26.73
N GLN A 130 14.71 -12.61 -26.14
CA GLN A 130 16.15 -12.84 -26.20
C GLN A 130 16.76 -12.87 -24.80
N THR A 131 17.92 -13.51 -24.66
CA THR A 131 18.66 -13.49 -23.41
C THR A 131 19.36 -12.14 -23.28
N GLN A 132 18.98 -11.38 -22.25
CA GLN A 132 19.57 -10.09 -21.93
C GLN A 132 20.73 -10.26 -20.92
N PRO A 133 21.77 -9.42 -20.97
CA PRO A 133 22.92 -9.57 -20.10
C PRO A 133 22.58 -9.25 -18.64
N THR A 134 23.15 -10.04 -17.73
CA THR A 134 23.21 -9.63 -16.32
C THR A 134 24.28 -8.56 -16.18
N PRO A 135 23.98 -7.38 -15.61
CA PRO A 135 24.99 -6.35 -15.45
C PRO A 135 26.07 -6.78 -14.44
N GLU A 136 27.32 -6.40 -14.72
CA GLU A 136 28.35 -6.47 -13.70
C GLU A 136 28.06 -5.47 -12.57
N PRO A 137 28.47 -5.77 -11.32
CA PRO A 137 28.35 -4.84 -10.23
C PRO A 137 29.06 -3.51 -10.52
N GLY A 138 28.33 -2.41 -10.46
CA GLY A 138 28.86 -1.06 -10.55
C GLY A 138 29.43 -0.54 -9.21
N GLU A 139 29.56 0.78 -9.11
CA GLU A 139 29.94 1.40 -7.84
C GLU A 139 28.92 1.03 -6.75
N LYS A 140 29.41 0.71 -5.55
CA LYS A 140 28.60 0.23 -4.42
C LYS A 140 27.68 -0.96 -4.78
N ASP A 141 28.21 -1.86 -5.57
CA ASP A 141 27.52 -3.09 -5.99
C ASP A 141 26.18 -2.86 -6.71
N LEU A 142 25.99 -1.69 -7.31
CA LEU A 142 24.79 -1.35 -8.07
C LEU A 142 24.64 -2.27 -9.29
N HIS A 143 23.51 -2.95 -9.37
CA HIS A 143 23.09 -3.72 -10.55
C HIS A 143 22.01 -2.95 -11.30
N GLU A 144 22.40 -2.26 -12.36
CA GLU A 144 21.52 -1.49 -13.24
C GLU A 144 21.53 -2.10 -14.64
N CYS A 145 20.40 -2.71 -15.01
CA CYS A 145 20.26 -3.34 -16.33
C CYS A 145 20.14 -2.29 -17.44
N ARG A 146 20.82 -2.56 -18.56
CA ARG A 146 20.75 -1.77 -19.80
C ARG A 146 20.13 -2.59 -20.92
N TRP A 147 19.05 -3.32 -20.58
CA TRP A 147 18.39 -4.21 -21.52
C TRP A 147 17.73 -3.46 -22.65
N GLU A 148 17.72 -4.08 -23.83
CA GLU A 148 16.95 -3.59 -24.96
C GLU A 148 15.45 -3.62 -24.64
N THR A 149 14.72 -2.67 -25.21
CA THR A 149 13.27 -2.62 -25.07
C THR A 149 12.63 -3.75 -25.86
N SER A 150 11.89 -4.60 -25.17
CA SER A 150 11.18 -5.72 -25.78
C SER A 150 9.80 -5.32 -26.29
N TYR A 151 9.16 -4.38 -25.61
CA TYR A 151 7.86 -3.82 -26.01
C TYR A 151 7.65 -2.43 -25.42
N SER A 152 7.22 -1.48 -26.26
CA SER A 152 6.82 -0.13 -25.84
C SER A 152 5.30 -0.06 -25.73
N LEU A 153 4.79 0.06 -24.52
CA LEU A 153 3.36 0.16 -24.24
C LEU A 153 2.96 1.64 -24.07
N ARG A 154 2.20 2.16 -25.02
CA ARG A 154 1.51 3.43 -24.84
C ARG A 154 0.25 3.21 -24.00
N ILE A 155 0.12 3.92 -22.88
CA ILE A 155 -1.02 3.77 -21.98
C ILE A 155 -2.29 4.34 -22.66
N PRO A 156 -3.31 3.50 -22.88
CA PRO A 156 -4.56 3.92 -23.51
C PRO A 156 -5.32 4.96 -22.69
N ALA A 157 -6.16 5.77 -23.38
CA ALA A 157 -6.91 6.84 -22.75
C ALA A 157 -8.03 6.36 -21.79
N ASP A 158 -8.46 5.14 -21.96
CA ASP A 158 -9.49 4.47 -21.16
C ASP A 158 -8.95 3.70 -19.96
N TRP A 159 -7.63 3.67 -19.78
CA TRP A 159 -7.06 3.09 -18.56
C TRP A 159 -7.13 4.10 -17.42
N ILE A 160 -7.58 3.66 -16.25
CA ILE A 160 -7.64 4.51 -15.07
C ILE A 160 -6.44 4.25 -14.15
N SER A 161 -6.25 5.13 -13.17
CA SER A 161 -5.24 4.93 -12.12
C SER A 161 -5.41 3.58 -11.43
N GLY A 162 -4.29 2.91 -11.16
CA GLY A 162 -4.26 1.58 -10.55
C GLY A 162 -2.90 0.93 -10.63
N VAL A 163 -2.77 -0.24 -10.00
CA VAL A 163 -1.60 -1.10 -10.11
C VAL A 163 -1.82 -2.12 -11.23
N TYR A 164 -0.85 -2.22 -12.12
CA TYR A 164 -0.91 -3.07 -13.31
C TYR A 164 0.18 -4.13 -13.26
N LEU A 165 -0.22 -5.38 -13.50
CA LEU A 165 0.67 -6.53 -13.60
C LEU A 165 0.74 -6.98 -15.06
N GLY A 166 1.94 -6.97 -15.62
CA GLY A 166 2.21 -7.59 -16.91
C GLY A 166 2.66 -9.03 -16.69
N ARG A 167 1.78 -10.00 -16.95
CA ARG A 167 2.13 -11.41 -16.89
C ARG A 167 2.89 -11.81 -18.13
N LEU A 168 4.13 -12.20 -17.94
CA LEU A 168 5.01 -12.75 -18.96
C LEU A 168 4.85 -14.27 -18.98
N THR A 169 4.59 -14.87 -20.15
CA THR A 169 4.45 -16.32 -20.29
C THR A 169 5.25 -16.80 -21.49
N THR A 170 6.23 -17.69 -21.27
CA THR A 170 6.98 -18.32 -22.38
C THR A 170 6.05 -19.19 -23.23
N ILE A 171 6.27 -19.22 -24.54
CA ILE A 171 5.55 -20.09 -25.46
C ILE A 171 6.43 -21.31 -25.72
N PRO A 172 5.97 -22.53 -25.33
CA PRO A 172 6.70 -23.77 -25.61
C PRO A 172 6.87 -24.00 -27.11
N GLU A 173 8.02 -24.53 -27.51
CA GLU A 173 8.29 -24.92 -28.91
C GLU A 173 7.71 -26.30 -29.25
N THR A 174 7.48 -27.13 -28.23
CA THR A 174 6.84 -28.45 -28.35
C THR A 174 5.80 -28.64 -27.26
N GLU A 175 4.86 -29.56 -27.47
CA GLU A 175 3.81 -29.89 -26.47
C GLU A 175 4.38 -30.44 -25.15
N GLN A 176 5.58 -31.01 -25.16
CA GLN A 176 6.22 -31.60 -23.98
C GLN A 176 6.99 -30.55 -23.17
N GLU A 177 7.28 -29.41 -23.76
CA GLU A 177 8.02 -28.34 -23.09
C GLU A 177 7.10 -27.55 -22.16
N PRO A 178 7.50 -27.30 -20.88
CA PRO A 178 6.71 -26.46 -20.00
C PRO A 178 6.82 -24.97 -20.36
N TYR A 179 5.73 -24.21 -20.16
CA TYR A 179 5.82 -22.75 -20.10
C TYR A 179 6.33 -22.30 -18.72
N TRP A 180 6.85 -21.07 -18.66
CA TRP A 180 7.27 -20.40 -17.43
C TRP A 180 6.72 -18.99 -17.39
N GLN A 181 6.45 -18.49 -16.17
CA GLN A 181 5.83 -17.20 -15.96
C GLN A 181 6.58 -16.36 -14.94
N SER A 182 6.49 -15.04 -15.09
CA SER A 182 6.76 -14.04 -14.07
C SER A 182 5.93 -12.79 -14.34
N TYR A 183 5.96 -11.83 -13.40
CA TYR A 183 5.36 -10.51 -13.63
C TYR A 183 6.39 -9.44 -14.00
N VAL A 184 5.89 -8.35 -14.57
CA VAL A 184 6.40 -6.99 -14.43
C VAL A 184 5.29 -6.15 -13.81
N ILE A 185 5.65 -5.15 -13.02
CA ILE A 185 4.69 -4.30 -12.28
C ILE A 185 4.93 -2.83 -12.60
N PHE A 186 3.85 -2.06 -12.73
CA PHE A 186 3.88 -0.60 -12.84
C PHE A 186 2.56 0.01 -12.36
N VAL A 187 2.61 1.28 -12.02
CA VAL A 187 1.43 2.05 -11.60
C VAL A 187 1.00 2.98 -12.72
N VAL A 188 -0.28 2.95 -13.10
CA VAL A 188 -0.86 4.07 -13.86
C VAL A 188 -1.31 5.11 -12.87
N THR A 189 -0.68 6.28 -12.94
CA THR A 189 -0.91 7.40 -12.01
C THR A 189 -1.62 8.56 -12.68
N ASP A 190 -2.34 9.36 -11.91
CA ASP A 190 -3.01 10.58 -12.38
C ASP A 190 -2.93 11.70 -11.32
N ASP A 191 -3.39 12.91 -11.69
CA ASP A 191 -3.44 14.08 -10.80
C ASP A 191 -4.87 14.56 -10.57
N ARG A 192 -5.86 13.71 -10.80
CA ARG A 192 -7.27 14.06 -10.59
C ARG A 192 -7.56 14.31 -9.11
N LYS A 193 -8.67 14.96 -8.82
CA LYS A 193 -9.23 14.95 -7.48
C LYS A 193 -9.73 13.54 -7.18
N CYS A 194 -9.46 13.05 -5.97
CA CYS A 194 -9.89 11.73 -5.51
C CYS A 194 -10.16 11.76 -4.01
N ASP A 195 -10.87 10.76 -3.51
CA ASP A 195 -11.03 10.59 -2.07
C ASP A 195 -9.74 10.07 -1.44
N VAL A 196 -9.13 9.05 -2.03
CA VAL A 196 -7.97 8.38 -1.49
C VAL A 196 -6.81 8.40 -2.50
N LEU A 197 -5.65 8.85 -2.05
CA LEU A 197 -4.37 8.61 -2.71
C LEU A 197 -3.71 7.41 -2.04
N PHE A 198 -3.61 6.31 -2.76
CA PHE A 198 -2.91 5.10 -2.34
C PHE A 198 -1.46 5.19 -2.80
N GLN A 199 -0.53 5.27 -1.86
CA GLN A 199 0.91 5.24 -2.15
C GLN A 199 1.41 3.80 -2.03
N CYS A 200 1.91 3.25 -3.15
CA CYS A 200 2.64 1.98 -3.16
C CYS A 200 4.02 2.17 -2.52
N SER A 201 4.48 1.18 -1.78
CA SER A 201 5.79 1.19 -1.11
C SER A 201 6.91 0.61 -1.98
N ASP A 202 6.96 1.01 -3.24
CA ASP A 202 7.85 0.45 -4.26
C ASP A 202 9.36 0.66 -3.98
N ASN A 203 9.73 1.65 -3.17
CA ASN A 203 11.08 1.77 -2.65
C ASN A 203 11.45 0.55 -1.80
N THR A 204 10.55 0.15 -0.91
CA THR A 204 10.80 -1.00 -0.03
C THR A 204 10.83 -2.30 -0.83
N TRP A 205 9.94 -2.47 -1.81
CA TRP A 205 10.03 -3.63 -2.71
C TRP A 205 11.41 -3.74 -3.37
N GLN A 206 11.99 -2.61 -3.77
CA GLN A 206 13.32 -2.61 -4.41
C GLN A 206 14.45 -2.75 -3.39
N ALA A 207 14.29 -2.22 -2.17
CA ALA A 207 15.28 -2.32 -1.10
C ALA A 207 15.55 -3.77 -0.70
N TYR A 208 14.52 -4.61 -0.67
CA TYR A 208 14.63 -6.03 -0.33
C TYR A 208 14.85 -6.94 -1.53
N ASN A 209 14.72 -6.44 -2.76
CA ASN A 209 14.94 -7.20 -3.98
C ASN A 209 16.39 -7.68 -4.09
N GLN A 210 16.62 -8.98 -4.03
CA GLN A 210 17.96 -9.59 -4.05
C GLN A 210 18.44 -9.95 -5.45
N TRP A 211 17.71 -9.57 -6.50
CA TRP A 211 18.16 -9.78 -7.86
C TRP A 211 19.52 -9.08 -8.14
N PRO A 212 20.49 -9.67 -8.87
CA PRO A 212 20.43 -10.99 -9.49
C PRO A 212 20.91 -12.13 -8.58
N SER A 213 21.51 -11.84 -7.42
CA SER A 213 22.02 -12.82 -6.47
C SER A 213 22.51 -12.15 -5.18
N HIS A 214 21.64 -12.05 -4.16
CA HIS A 214 21.94 -11.43 -2.84
C HIS A 214 22.36 -9.95 -2.86
N TYR A 215 22.06 -9.20 -3.92
CA TYR A 215 22.38 -7.76 -3.97
C TYR A 215 21.18 -6.90 -3.64
N SER A 216 20.98 -6.63 -2.37
CA SER A 216 19.93 -5.72 -1.87
C SER A 216 20.53 -4.68 -0.91
N VAL A 217 19.67 -3.83 -0.37
CA VAL A 217 20.07 -2.89 0.70
C VAL A 217 20.51 -3.63 1.97
N TYR A 218 20.09 -4.89 2.16
CA TYR A 218 20.38 -5.68 3.37
C TYR A 218 21.31 -6.86 3.15
N THR A 219 21.49 -7.29 1.92
CA THR A 219 22.21 -8.54 1.61
C THR A 219 23.32 -8.31 0.59
N HIS A 220 24.36 -9.15 0.72
CA HIS A 220 25.48 -9.17 -0.19
C HIS A 220 26.01 -10.61 -0.31
N PRO A 221 26.50 -11.07 -1.48
CA PRO A 221 27.05 -12.43 -1.63
C PRO A 221 28.19 -12.77 -0.68
N LYS A 222 28.89 -11.76 -0.13
CA LYS A 222 29.97 -11.92 0.85
C LYS A 222 29.50 -11.92 2.30
N GLY A 223 28.20 -11.84 2.56
CA GLY A 223 27.59 -11.83 3.89
C GLY A 223 26.72 -10.61 4.16
N ASN A 224 25.89 -10.68 5.22
CA ASN A 224 24.86 -9.67 5.52
C ASN A 224 25.38 -8.44 6.29
N GLN A 225 26.67 -8.28 6.45
CA GLN A 225 27.28 -7.17 7.21
C GLN A 225 27.77 -6.02 6.33
N GLY A 226 27.25 -5.92 5.12
CA GLY A 226 27.66 -4.92 4.13
C GLY A 226 28.97 -5.27 3.41
N PRO A 227 29.43 -4.43 2.47
CA PRO A 227 28.75 -3.20 2.08
C PRO A 227 27.39 -3.49 1.46
N TRP A 228 26.42 -2.62 1.77
CA TRP A 228 25.08 -2.74 1.20
C TRP A 228 25.04 -2.13 -0.20
N ALA A 229 24.29 -2.78 -1.11
CA ALA A 229 24.21 -2.32 -2.48
C ALA A 229 23.33 -1.07 -2.59
N ASP A 230 23.73 -0.14 -3.46
CA ASP A 230 22.78 0.79 -4.05
C ASP A 230 21.85 -0.01 -4.97
N VAL A 231 20.59 0.37 -5.06
CA VAL A 231 19.56 -0.39 -5.79
C VAL A 231 18.95 0.43 -6.92
N SER A 232 18.66 -0.24 -8.02
CA SER A 232 18.07 0.35 -9.21
C SER A 232 16.70 -0.25 -9.49
N PHE A 233 15.77 0.59 -9.94
CA PHE A 233 14.50 0.14 -10.53
C PHE A 233 14.69 -0.41 -11.96
N ASP A 234 15.87 -0.26 -12.55
CA ASP A 234 16.21 -0.85 -13.83
C ASP A 234 16.78 -2.26 -13.67
N ARG A 235 16.02 -3.12 -12.99
CA ARG A 235 16.28 -4.55 -12.82
C ARG A 235 14.98 -5.31 -12.50
N PRO A 236 14.86 -6.59 -12.86
CA PRO A 236 13.71 -7.39 -12.49
C PRO A 236 13.52 -7.44 -10.98
N TYR A 237 12.27 -7.52 -10.54
CA TYR A 237 11.97 -8.02 -9.21
C TYR A 237 12.14 -9.54 -9.23
N GLY A 238 13.06 -10.02 -8.42
CA GLY A 238 13.24 -11.44 -8.19
C GLY A 238 12.25 -11.96 -7.16
N ARG A 239 12.58 -13.09 -6.58
CA ARG A 239 11.92 -13.54 -5.38
C ARG A 239 12.43 -12.73 -4.20
N GLU A 240 11.51 -12.16 -3.47
CA GLU A 240 11.79 -11.39 -2.26
C GLU A 240 12.33 -12.31 -1.14
N ALA A 241 13.42 -11.91 -0.49
CA ALA A 241 14.06 -12.74 0.53
C ALA A 241 13.20 -12.93 1.79
N GLN A 242 12.42 -11.93 2.14
CA GLN A 242 11.52 -12.03 3.27
C GLN A 242 10.42 -13.07 3.04
N PHE A 243 10.07 -13.35 1.79
CA PHE A 243 9.08 -14.36 1.44
C PHE A 243 9.53 -15.81 1.70
N ASP A 244 10.80 -16.08 1.85
CA ASP A 244 11.25 -17.39 2.34
C ASP A 244 10.81 -17.66 3.78
N SER A 245 10.66 -16.60 4.58
CA SER A 245 10.21 -16.68 5.96
C SER A 245 8.77 -16.21 6.15
N VAL A 246 8.25 -15.35 5.27
CA VAL A 246 6.94 -14.71 5.41
C VAL A 246 5.87 -15.42 4.60
N VAL A 247 6.12 -15.61 3.32
CA VAL A 247 5.22 -16.32 2.39
C VAL A 247 6.07 -17.19 1.49
N ASN A 248 6.11 -18.45 1.72
CA ASN A 248 6.86 -19.38 0.86
C ASN A 248 6.15 -19.59 -0.50
N ASP A 249 5.81 -18.50 -1.17
CA ASP A 249 5.06 -18.52 -2.42
C ASP A 249 5.80 -17.80 -3.56
N PRO A 250 6.43 -18.54 -4.50
CA PRO A 250 7.09 -17.96 -5.65
C PRO A 250 6.12 -17.35 -6.68
N LEU A 251 4.80 -17.50 -6.52
CA LEU A 251 3.81 -17.00 -7.48
C LEU A 251 3.67 -15.47 -7.48
N THR A 252 4.42 -14.78 -6.63
CA THR A 252 4.53 -13.30 -6.62
C THR A 252 5.74 -12.76 -7.39
N VAL A 253 6.59 -13.62 -7.95
CA VAL A 253 7.82 -13.23 -8.67
C VAL A 253 7.56 -12.17 -9.72
N GLY A 254 8.28 -11.06 -9.62
CA GLY A 254 8.15 -9.90 -10.52
C GLY A 254 7.16 -8.83 -10.07
N ALA A 255 6.40 -9.06 -8.98
CA ALA A 255 5.39 -8.13 -8.46
C ALA A 255 5.85 -7.34 -7.20
N GLY A 256 7.10 -7.44 -6.79
CA GLY A 256 7.55 -6.86 -5.52
C GLY A 256 6.74 -7.39 -4.34
N GLU A 257 6.55 -6.56 -3.32
CA GLU A 257 5.73 -6.90 -2.15
C GLU A 257 4.24 -6.53 -2.29
N TYR A 258 3.81 -6.05 -3.47
CA TYR A 258 2.46 -5.55 -3.67
C TYR A 258 1.38 -6.59 -3.33
N LEU A 259 1.47 -7.79 -3.90
CA LEU A 259 0.43 -8.80 -3.74
C LEU A 259 0.20 -9.23 -2.28
N PRO A 260 1.24 -9.51 -1.47
CA PRO A 260 1.04 -9.93 -0.08
C PRO A 260 0.74 -8.79 0.89
N LEU A 261 1.27 -7.57 0.68
CA LEU A 261 1.25 -6.52 1.71
C LEU A 261 0.41 -5.28 1.35
N GLU A 262 -0.03 -5.14 0.09
CA GLU A 262 -0.76 -3.93 -0.34
C GLU A 262 -2.06 -4.25 -1.06
N PHE A 263 -2.10 -5.29 -1.87
CA PHE A 263 -3.27 -5.66 -2.66
C PHE A 263 -4.54 -5.91 -1.81
N PRO A 264 -4.49 -6.48 -0.59
CA PRO A 264 -5.68 -6.59 0.25
C PRO A 264 -6.37 -5.25 0.52
N LEU A 265 -5.61 -4.15 0.73
CA LEU A 265 -6.19 -2.82 0.89
C LEU A 265 -6.76 -2.28 -0.43
N ALA A 266 -6.02 -2.40 -1.53
CA ALA A 266 -6.49 -1.94 -2.84
C ALA A 266 -7.81 -2.61 -3.24
N TYR A 267 -7.88 -3.93 -3.07
CA TYR A 267 -9.08 -4.73 -3.29
C TYR A 267 -10.25 -4.28 -2.40
N TRP A 268 -9.99 -4.07 -1.10
CA TRP A 268 -11.01 -3.66 -0.14
C TRP A 268 -11.55 -2.25 -0.44
N LEU A 269 -10.67 -1.28 -0.73
CA LEU A 269 -11.09 0.09 -1.08
C LEU A 269 -11.97 0.10 -2.33
N GLU A 270 -11.58 -0.61 -3.38
CA GLU A 270 -12.34 -0.69 -4.62
C GLU A 270 -13.65 -1.47 -4.46
N GLN A 271 -13.68 -2.51 -3.62
CA GLN A 271 -14.89 -3.25 -3.25
C GLN A 271 -15.94 -2.35 -2.59
N HIS A 272 -15.48 -1.40 -1.76
CA HIS A 272 -16.35 -0.47 -1.05
C HIS A 272 -16.63 0.83 -1.84
N GLY A 273 -16.15 0.91 -3.08
CA GLY A 273 -16.46 2.00 -3.99
C GLY A 273 -15.78 3.33 -3.66
N TYR A 274 -14.67 3.32 -2.93
CA TYR A 274 -13.87 4.52 -2.72
C TYR A 274 -13.27 5.01 -4.04
N ASP A 275 -13.21 6.34 -4.21
CA ASP A 275 -12.53 6.97 -5.34
C ASP A 275 -11.02 7.01 -5.10
N VAL A 276 -10.30 6.02 -5.63
CA VAL A 276 -8.87 5.81 -5.37
C VAL A 276 -8.03 6.23 -6.56
N SER A 277 -6.96 6.98 -6.32
CA SER A 277 -5.84 7.20 -7.23
C SER A 277 -4.58 6.57 -6.63
N TYR A 278 -3.72 6.04 -7.49
CA TYR A 278 -2.51 5.31 -7.08
C TYR A 278 -1.25 6.08 -7.48
N CYS A 279 -0.19 5.98 -6.68
CA CYS A 279 1.13 6.55 -6.98
C CYS A 279 2.24 5.69 -6.37
N CYS A 280 3.46 5.92 -6.84
CA CYS A 280 4.70 5.36 -6.30
C CYS A 280 5.36 6.32 -5.30
N ASN A 281 6.31 5.83 -4.48
CA ASN A 281 7.12 6.69 -3.61
C ASN A 281 7.78 7.83 -4.40
N SER A 282 8.32 7.54 -5.59
CA SER A 282 8.99 8.53 -6.42
C SER A 282 8.07 9.64 -6.97
N ASP A 283 6.78 9.40 -7.09
CA ASP A 283 5.82 10.44 -7.47
C ASP A 283 5.69 11.51 -6.38
N MET A 284 5.82 11.10 -5.13
CA MET A 284 5.64 11.96 -3.95
C MET A 284 6.80 12.92 -3.70
N VAL A 285 7.93 12.82 -4.43
CA VAL A 285 8.99 13.83 -4.37
C VAL A 285 8.61 15.13 -5.09
N THR A 286 7.56 15.09 -5.93
CA THR A 286 7.03 16.26 -6.60
C THR A 286 6.24 17.11 -5.61
N PRO A 287 6.58 18.38 -5.41
CA PRO A 287 5.81 19.28 -4.55
C PRO A 287 4.34 19.32 -4.99
N ASP A 288 3.44 19.43 -4.01
CA ASP A 288 1.99 19.51 -4.21
C ASP A 288 1.32 18.22 -4.73
N ARG A 289 2.10 17.18 -5.00
CA ARG A 289 1.53 15.85 -5.27
C ARG A 289 0.64 15.43 -4.09
N GLY A 290 -0.55 14.96 -4.39
CA GLY A 290 -1.50 14.49 -3.38
C GLY A 290 -2.36 15.59 -2.72
N LEU A 291 -2.11 16.89 -2.90
CA LEU A 291 -2.96 17.96 -2.37
C LEU A 291 -4.41 17.95 -2.93
N ARG A 292 -4.64 17.20 -4.00
CA ARG A 292 -5.97 17.00 -4.58
C ARG A 292 -6.73 15.81 -4.00
N SER A 293 -6.08 14.98 -3.20
CA SER A 293 -6.73 13.91 -2.43
C SER A 293 -7.28 14.43 -1.10
N ARG A 294 -8.24 13.71 -0.55
CA ARG A 294 -8.78 13.99 0.79
C ARG A 294 -8.04 13.20 1.86
N VAL A 295 -7.61 12.00 1.50
CA VAL A 295 -6.84 11.08 2.35
C VAL A 295 -5.65 10.55 1.57
N MET A 296 -4.48 10.50 2.19
CA MET A 296 -3.32 9.76 1.70
C MET A 296 -3.10 8.54 2.60
N ILE A 297 -2.88 7.38 1.99
CA ILE A 297 -2.60 6.13 2.70
C ILE A 297 -1.20 5.64 2.35
N SER A 298 -0.35 5.47 3.37
CA SER A 298 0.87 4.70 3.36
C SER A 298 0.53 3.28 3.82
N VAL A 299 0.95 2.26 3.09
CA VAL A 299 0.46 0.89 3.24
C VAL A 299 1.57 -0.13 3.30
N GLY A 300 1.31 -1.25 3.98
CA GLY A 300 2.18 -2.42 3.99
C GLY A 300 3.53 -2.16 4.64
N HIS A 301 4.58 -2.25 3.86
CA HIS A 301 5.97 -2.07 4.29
C HIS A 301 6.57 -0.82 3.63
N ASP A 302 6.30 0.38 4.15
CA ASP A 302 6.68 1.66 3.53
C ASP A 302 7.88 2.31 4.25
N GLU A 303 8.98 1.58 4.32
CA GLU A 303 10.16 1.85 5.17
C GLU A 303 11.06 2.97 4.62
N TYR A 304 11.17 3.10 3.28
CA TYR A 304 12.18 3.92 2.59
C TYR A 304 11.59 5.17 1.95
N TRP A 305 11.82 6.34 2.53
CA TRP A 305 11.34 7.61 2.01
C TRP A 305 12.46 8.59 1.68
N ASP A 306 12.38 9.27 0.53
CA ASP A 306 13.18 10.47 0.25
C ASP A 306 12.72 11.63 1.14
N ILE A 307 13.63 12.51 1.58
CA ILE A 307 13.27 13.66 2.41
C ILE A 307 12.29 14.60 1.70
N ARG A 308 12.37 14.72 0.36
CA ARG A 308 11.41 15.50 -0.43
C ARG A 308 10.01 14.90 -0.35
N GLN A 309 9.88 13.57 -0.41
CA GLN A 309 8.62 12.86 -0.20
C GLN A 309 8.06 13.13 1.21
N PHE A 310 8.89 13.02 2.24
CA PHE A 310 8.49 13.35 3.62
C PHE A 310 7.91 14.77 3.71
N ARG A 311 8.61 15.76 3.12
CA ARG A 311 8.16 17.16 3.11
C ARG A 311 6.86 17.36 2.33
N SER A 312 6.65 16.62 1.25
CA SER A 312 5.39 16.64 0.50
C SER A 312 4.23 16.12 1.34
N VAL A 313 4.41 15.01 2.06
CA VAL A 313 3.36 14.44 2.93
C VAL A 313 3.13 15.30 4.18
N GLU A 314 4.19 15.86 4.79
CA GLU A 314 4.07 16.84 5.87
C GLU A 314 3.21 18.06 5.42
N ARG A 315 3.48 18.59 4.23
CA ARG A 315 2.67 19.65 3.64
C ARG A 315 1.23 19.22 3.38
N MET A 316 0.99 17.99 2.90
CA MET A 316 -0.37 17.47 2.73
C MET A 316 -1.15 17.53 4.05
N ARG A 317 -0.56 17.05 5.16
CA ARG A 317 -1.15 17.16 6.50
C ARG A 317 -1.47 18.63 6.85
N ASP A 318 -0.52 19.52 6.64
CA ASP A 318 -0.64 20.93 7.03
C ASP A 318 -1.67 21.68 6.16
N GLU A 319 -1.88 21.22 4.92
CA GLU A 319 -2.91 21.71 4.00
C GLU A 319 -4.27 21.01 4.19
N GLY A 320 -4.39 20.10 5.15
CA GLY A 320 -5.66 19.49 5.56
C GLY A 320 -5.99 18.17 4.87
N VAL A 321 -5.04 17.51 4.20
CA VAL A 321 -5.20 16.13 3.76
C VAL A 321 -5.05 15.23 4.97
N SER A 322 -5.98 14.31 5.18
CA SER A 322 -5.88 13.30 6.23
C SER A 322 -4.82 12.26 5.85
N LEU A 323 -4.11 11.73 6.85
CA LEU A 323 -3.09 10.71 6.64
C LEU A 323 -3.45 9.42 7.36
N MET A 324 -3.27 8.29 6.70
CA MET A 324 -3.41 6.97 7.30
C MET A 324 -2.13 6.17 7.06
N PHE A 325 -1.47 5.77 8.14
CA PHE A 325 -0.34 4.86 8.13
C PHE A 325 -0.84 3.46 8.50
N LEU A 326 -1.24 2.71 7.48
CA LEU A 326 -1.69 1.31 7.60
C LEU A 326 -0.52 0.36 7.34
N SER A 327 0.56 0.61 8.07
CA SER A 327 1.88 0.04 7.82
C SER A 327 2.67 -0.08 9.13
N GLY A 328 3.80 -0.76 9.07
CA GLY A 328 4.76 -0.85 10.17
C GLY A 328 6.14 -0.44 9.71
N ASN A 329 6.97 0.03 10.64
CA ASN A 329 8.33 0.54 10.39
C ASN A 329 8.41 1.59 9.26
N SER A 330 7.31 2.31 9.03
CA SER A 330 7.21 3.30 7.97
C SER A 330 8.16 4.47 8.22
N VAL A 331 8.66 5.08 7.12
CA VAL A 331 9.51 6.27 7.23
C VAL A 331 10.71 6.01 8.15
N CYS A 332 11.33 4.82 8.03
CA CYS A 332 12.45 4.44 8.90
C CYS A 332 13.79 4.94 8.37
N TRP A 333 14.01 4.82 7.06
CA TRP A 333 15.27 5.15 6.41
C TRP A 333 15.09 6.21 5.33
N VAL A 334 16.01 7.17 5.30
CA VAL A 334 16.11 8.11 4.18
C VAL A 334 16.59 7.35 2.95
N ALA A 335 15.89 7.54 1.83
CA ALA A 335 16.19 6.92 0.53
C ALA A 335 16.43 8.01 -0.52
N PRO A 336 17.61 8.62 -0.58
CA PRO A 336 17.91 9.65 -1.57
C PRO A 336 17.96 9.06 -2.97
N TYR A 337 17.21 9.65 -3.90
CA TYR A 337 17.21 9.22 -5.28
C TYR A 337 18.38 9.78 -6.09
N ARG A 338 18.79 8.99 -7.10
CA ARG A 338 19.68 9.38 -8.18
C ARG A 338 19.07 8.98 -9.53
N ASP A 339 19.54 9.64 -10.57
CA ASP A 339 19.14 9.32 -11.94
C ASP A 339 19.85 8.05 -12.42
N SER A 340 19.20 7.33 -13.36
CA SER A 340 19.79 6.18 -14.07
C SER A 340 20.96 6.61 -14.97
N PHE A 341 21.69 5.63 -15.49
CA PHE A 341 22.80 5.84 -16.42
C PHE A 341 22.41 6.65 -17.68
N ASP A 342 21.16 6.59 -18.09
CA ASP A 342 20.60 7.28 -19.27
C ASP A 342 19.82 8.56 -18.89
N GLY A 343 19.94 9.03 -17.63
CA GLY A 343 19.40 10.30 -17.16
C GLY A 343 17.91 10.28 -16.82
N ARG A 344 17.28 9.11 -16.67
CA ARG A 344 15.91 9.02 -16.16
C ARG A 344 15.90 9.24 -14.66
N SER A 345 15.09 10.20 -14.22
CA SER A 345 15.08 10.64 -12.82
C SER A 345 14.52 9.58 -11.86
N ASN A 346 15.06 9.58 -10.63
CA ASN A 346 14.61 8.78 -9.49
C ASN A 346 14.61 7.25 -9.75
N ARG A 347 15.60 6.75 -10.52
CA ARG A 347 15.70 5.32 -10.86
C ARG A 347 16.62 4.52 -9.96
N ILE A 348 17.44 5.19 -9.16
CA ILE A 348 18.40 4.57 -8.24
C ILE A 348 18.20 5.21 -6.88
N PHE A 349 18.29 4.43 -5.83
CA PHE A 349 18.42 4.96 -4.47
C PHE A 349 19.40 4.14 -3.64
N PHE A 350 19.81 4.70 -2.53
CA PHE A 350 20.64 4.03 -1.53
C PHE A 350 20.03 4.24 -0.15
N ARG A 351 20.42 3.42 0.80
CA ARG A 351 20.04 3.58 2.19
C ARG A 351 20.82 4.75 2.79
N GLY A 352 20.12 5.83 3.08
CA GLY A 352 20.63 6.96 3.85
C GLY A 352 20.62 6.70 5.34
N GLY A 353 20.60 7.76 6.15
CA GLY A 353 20.46 7.66 7.60
C GLY A 353 19.02 7.40 8.04
N PRO A 354 18.84 7.13 9.33
CA PRO A 354 17.50 6.95 9.88
C PRO A 354 16.72 8.27 9.92
N TYR A 355 15.40 8.17 9.87
CA TYR A 355 14.51 9.20 10.36
C TYR A 355 14.58 9.26 11.90
N GLY A 356 14.01 10.29 12.51
CA GLY A 356 13.97 10.47 13.96
C GLY A 356 14.65 11.71 14.49
N GLY A 357 15.17 12.56 13.62
CA GLY A 357 15.80 13.82 13.99
C GLY A 357 17.05 13.64 14.86
N ASP A 358 17.21 14.50 15.87
CA ASP A 358 18.39 14.50 16.74
C ASP A 358 18.24 13.66 18.03
N ARG A 359 17.27 12.75 18.08
CA ARG A 359 17.06 11.92 19.26
C ARG A 359 18.27 11.01 19.57
N PRO A 360 18.60 10.78 20.86
CA PRO A 360 19.75 9.95 21.23
C PRO A 360 19.71 8.52 20.67
N VAL A 361 18.52 7.91 20.58
CA VAL A 361 18.34 6.57 20.00
C VAL A 361 18.72 6.53 18.52
N VAL A 362 18.42 7.58 17.78
CA VAL A 362 18.79 7.72 16.36
C VAL A 362 20.30 7.91 16.20
N GLN A 363 20.91 8.65 17.12
CA GLN A 363 22.37 8.81 17.13
C GLN A 363 23.09 7.48 17.46
N ALA A 364 22.50 6.64 18.31
CA ALA A 364 23.01 5.30 18.59
C ALA A 364 22.94 4.41 17.35
N ARG A 365 21.80 4.35 16.66
CA ARG A 365 21.65 3.66 15.36
C ARG A 365 22.72 4.08 14.36
N ALA A 366 22.97 5.38 14.24
CA ALA A 366 23.98 5.90 13.33
C ALA A 366 25.39 5.43 13.65
N LYS A 367 25.71 5.14 14.90
CA LYS A 367 27.02 4.57 15.28
C LYS A 367 27.17 3.11 14.86
N ASP A 368 26.08 2.34 14.96
CA ASP A 368 26.10 0.90 14.66
C ASP A 368 26.11 0.61 13.16
N HIS A 369 25.59 1.52 12.34
CA HIS A 369 25.43 1.35 10.90
C HIS A 369 26.35 2.24 10.04
N GLY A 370 27.24 3.02 10.65
CA GLY A 370 28.24 3.87 9.94
C GLY A 370 27.81 5.32 9.73
N PRO A 371 28.69 6.14 9.12
CA PRO A 371 28.35 7.52 8.81
C PRO A 371 27.34 7.60 7.68
N PHE A 372 26.16 8.09 7.97
CA PHE A 372 25.13 8.35 6.97
C PHE A 372 25.27 9.78 6.43
N PRO A 373 25.16 9.97 5.09
CA PRO A 373 25.24 11.31 4.50
C PRO A 373 24.06 12.20 4.87
N GLU A 374 22.88 11.62 5.11
CA GLU A 374 21.65 12.35 5.42
C GLU A 374 20.89 11.65 6.56
N ARG A 375 20.21 12.45 7.40
CA ARG A 375 19.26 11.99 8.41
C ARG A 375 17.92 12.65 8.16
N GLY A 376 16.83 11.88 8.38
CA GLY A 376 15.48 12.39 8.23
C GLY A 376 15.00 13.17 9.46
N PRO A 377 13.97 14.02 9.31
CA PRO A 377 13.24 14.62 10.42
C PRO A 377 12.68 13.59 11.39
N ASP A 378 12.11 14.05 12.51
CA ASP A 378 11.39 13.18 13.46
C ASP A 378 10.07 12.70 12.82
N GLU A 379 10.04 11.45 12.41
CA GLU A 379 8.90 10.80 11.75
C GLU A 379 7.67 10.72 12.65
N GLY A 380 7.90 10.63 13.96
CA GLY A 380 6.80 10.61 14.93
C GLY A 380 5.94 11.87 14.91
N LEU A 381 6.53 13.04 14.61
CA LEU A 381 5.79 14.29 14.49
C LEU A 381 4.86 14.33 13.26
N LEU A 382 5.09 13.41 12.30
CA LEU A 382 4.21 13.22 11.15
C LEU A 382 3.21 12.08 11.39
N MET A 383 3.69 10.94 11.91
CA MET A 383 2.88 9.71 12.00
C MET A 383 2.15 9.53 13.34
N GLY A 384 2.55 10.27 14.39
CA GLY A 384 2.01 10.12 15.75
C GLY A 384 2.75 9.11 16.62
N ALA A 385 3.40 8.12 16.03
CA ALA A 385 4.26 7.17 16.72
C ALA A 385 5.51 6.89 15.90
N ARG A 386 6.63 6.59 16.58
CA ARG A 386 7.96 6.43 15.99
C ARG A 386 8.32 4.98 15.80
N ASN A 387 9.26 4.76 14.92
CA ASN A 387 9.94 3.48 14.81
C ASN A 387 10.66 3.12 16.11
N VAL A 388 10.63 1.85 16.46
CA VAL A 388 11.27 1.31 17.66
C VAL A 388 12.22 0.18 17.29
N GLU A 389 13.17 -0.10 18.19
CA GLU A 389 14.07 -1.25 18.11
C GLU A 389 14.11 -1.96 19.47
N PRO A 390 14.21 -3.28 19.45
CA PRO A 390 14.23 -4.16 18.29
C PRO A 390 12.86 -4.29 17.63
N VAL A 391 12.83 -4.52 16.31
CA VAL A 391 11.68 -4.99 15.52
C VAL A 391 11.75 -6.52 15.35
N ASN A 392 11.03 -7.11 14.42
CA ASN A 392 10.96 -8.56 14.18
C ASN A 392 10.24 -9.32 15.31
N GLY A 393 9.25 -8.68 15.92
CA GLY A 393 8.37 -9.30 16.91
C GLY A 393 7.02 -9.69 16.32
N GLY A 394 6.12 -10.06 17.19
CA GLY A 394 4.72 -10.32 16.85
C GLY A 394 3.83 -10.26 18.07
N GLY A 395 2.56 -10.01 17.85
CA GLY A 395 1.57 -9.89 18.92
C GLY A 395 0.16 -9.61 18.45
N ASP A 396 -0.72 -9.42 19.41
CA ASP A 396 -2.10 -9.04 19.17
C ASP A 396 -2.25 -7.51 19.14
N TRP A 397 -3.16 -7.01 18.31
CA TRP A 397 -3.54 -5.60 18.33
C TRP A 397 -4.62 -5.39 19.41
N ILE A 398 -4.36 -4.55 20.41
CA ILE A 398 -5.16 -4.44 21.63
C ILE A 398 -5.82 -3.06 21.72
N CYS A 399 -7.16 -3.02 21.89
CA CYS A 399 -7.93 -1.82 22.15
C CYS A 399 -7.66 -1.28 23.56
N VAL A 400 -7.22 -0.01 23.67
CA VAL A 400 -6.98 0.61 24.99
C VAL A 400 -7.94 1.78 25.30
N ARG A 401 -8.72 2.25 24.30
CA ARG A 401 -9.63 3.38 24.45
C ARG A 401 -10.94 3.14 23.69
N PRO A 402 -11.79 2.20 24.14
CA PRO A 402 -13.01 1.79 23.41
C PRO A 402 -14.05 2.91 23.22
N GLU A 403 -13.99 3.98 24.02
CA GLU A 403 -14.84 5.17 23.91
C GLU A 403 -14.45 6.12 22.76
N HIS A 404 -13.31 5.90 22.13
CA HIS A 404 -12.86 6.70 21.00
C HIS A 404 -13.69 6.39 19.75
N TRP A 405 -14.03 7.42 18.97
CA TRP A 405 -14.89 7.32 17.78
C TRP A 405 -14.45 6.27 16.75
N ILE A 406 -13.15 5.94 16.65
CA ILE A 406 -12.68 4.90 15.72
C ILE A 406 -13.28 3.52 16.02
N PHE A 407 -13.72 3.28 17.26
CA PHE A 407 -14.29 1.98 17.67
C PHE A 407 -15.83 1.96 17.58
N GLU A 408 -16.46 3.01 17.07
CA GLU A 408 -17.91 3.04 16.91
C GLU A 408 -18.37 1.87 16.03
N GLY A 409 -19.34 1.10 16.52
CA GLY A 409 -19.88 -0.07 15.83
C GLY A 409 -19.00 -1.33 15.84
N THR A 410 -17.80 -1.30 16.45
CA THR A 410 -16.93 -2.49 16.57
C THR A 410 -17.35 -3.43 17.71
N GLY A 411 -18.03 -2.91 18.73
CA GLY A 411 -18.33 -3.63 19.97
C GLY A 411 -17.10 -3.90 20.88
N MET A 412 -15.93 -3.40 20.52
CA MET A 412 -14.70 -3.63 21.29
C MET A 412 -14.73 -2.96 22.66
N LYS A 413 -14.15 -3.63 23.64
CA LYS A 413 -13.93 -3.15 25.00
C LYS A 413 -12.44 -2.96 25.25
N ARG A 414 -12.09 -2.27 26.34
CA ARG A 414 -10.70 -2.14 26.78
C ARG A 414 -10.09 -3.52 27.04
N GLY A 415 -8.98 -3.81 26.41
CA GLY A 415 -8.27 -5.08 26.50
C GLY A 415 -8.70 -6.12 25.47
N ASP A 416 -9.76 -5.87 24.67
CA ASP A 416 -10.07 -6.77 23.56
C ASP A 416 -8.94 -6.72 22.53
N SER A 417 -8.60 -7.90 22.00
CA SER A 417 -7.51 -8.05 21.06
C SER A 417 -7.96 -8.59 19.70
N ILE A 418 -7.18 -8.25 18.67
CA ILE A 418 -7.25 -8.83 17.33
C ILE A 418 -6.00 -9.70 17.19
N PRO A 419 -6.15 -11.03 17.20
CA PRO A 419 -5.02 -11.95 17.30
C PRO A 419 -4.04 -11.84 16.15
N GLY A 420 -2.74 -11.79 16.45
CA GLY A 420 -1.65 -11.84 15.50
C GLY A 420 -1.56 -10.65 14.53
N LEU A 421 -2.32 -9.58 14.75
CA LEU A 421 -2.36 -8.45 13.81
C LEU A 421 -1.13 -7.53 13.93
N ILE A 422 -0.35 -7.59 15.02
CA ILE A 422 0.97 -6.95 15.09
C ILE A 422 1.99 -7.87 14.43
N GLY A 423 2.50 -7.45 13.27
CA GLY A 423 3.51 -8.18 12.51
C GLY A 423 4.93 -7.88 12.98
N TRP A 424 5.91 -8.26 12.15
CA TRP A 424 7.34 -8.07 12.50
C TRP A 424 7.79 -6.60 12.47
N GLU A 425 7.00 -5.73 11.87
CA GLU A 425 7.24 -4.29 11.77
C GLU A 425 6.08 -3.54 12.42
N TYR A 426 6.40 -2.61 13.32
CA TYR A 426 5.43 -1.81 14.07
C TYR A 426 6.05 -0.50 14.58
N HIS A 427 5.19 0.43 15.04
CA HIS A 427 5.59 1.67 15.69
C HIS A 427 5.31 1.59 17.20
N GLY A 428 6.10 2.27 18.03
CA GLY A 428 5.95 2.11 19.47
C GLY A 428 6.06 3.40 20.28
N ASP A 429 7.02 4.25 20.01
CA ASP A 429 7.27 5.47 20.79
C ASP A 429 6.32 6.61 20.35
N PRO A 430 5.24 6.95 21.12
CA PRO A 430 4.31 7.99 20.73
C PRO A 430 5.01 9.36 20.74
N ALA A 431 4.67 10.20 19.76
CA ALA A 431 5.20 11.53 19.64
C ALA A 431 4.49 12.50 20.62
N ASP A 432 5.22 13.53 21.05
CA ASP A 432 4.64 14.61 21.85
C ASP A 432 3.91 15.62 20.93
N ILE A 433 2.69 15.25 20.54
CA ILE A 433 1.79 16.08 19.71
C ILE A 433 0.58 16.46 20.56
N PRO A 434 0.24 17.77 20.67
CA PRO A 434 -0.95 18.19 21.40
C PRO A 434 -2.21 17.49 20.91
N GLY A 435 -2.97 16.87 21.82
CA GLY A 435 -4.21 16.16 21.51
C GLY A 435 -4.04 14.76 20.95
N LEU A 436 -2.83 14.25 20.77
CA LEU A 436 -2.59 12.88 20.34
C LEU A 436 -3.23 11.90 21.32
N GLN A 437 -3.90 10.90 20.78
CA GLN A 437 -4.58 9.85 21.52
C GLN A 437 -4.01 8.48 21.15
N ILE A 438 -3.61 7.71 22.17
CA ILE A 438 -3.26 6.31 22.00
C ILE A 438 -4.56 5.52 22.02
N VAL A 439 -4.85 4.81 20.94
CA VAL A 439 -6.09 4.04 20.72
C VAL A 439 -5.86 2.54 20.81
N GLY A 440 -4.64 2.09 20.44
CA GLY A 440 -4.18 0.73 20.61
C GLY A 440 -2.78 0.72 21.22
N ALA A 441 -2.49 -0.24 22.10
CA ALA A 441 -1.17 -0.43 22.68
C ALA A 441 -1.03 -1.84 23.25
N GLY A 442 0.20 -2.34 23.25
CA GLY A 442 0.49 -3.65 23.80
C GLY A 442 1.96 -4.02 23.64
N THR A 443 2.26 -5.28 23.87
CA THR A 443 3.60 -5.84 23.75
C THR A 443 3.70 -6.74 22.54
N ALA A 444 4.67 -6.47 21.67
CA ALA A 444 5.16 -7.40 20.67
C ALA A 444 6.34 -8.19 21.26
N TRP A 445 6.46 -9.45 20.89
CA TRP A 445 7.47 -10.35 21.42
C TRP A 445 8.51 -10.67 20.35
N VAL A 446 9.70 -10.09 20.49
CA VAL A 446 10.84 -10.31 19.58
C VAL A 446 11.51 -11.63 19.96
N GLY A 447 11.66 -12.52 18.98
CA GLY A 447 12.17 -13.87 19.23
C GLY A 447 11.25 -14.71 20.13
N GLY A 448 10.02 -14.27 20.36
CA GLY A 448 9.10 -14.90 21.31
C GLY A 448 9.39 -14.62 22.79
N GLU A 449 10.48 -13.91 23.12
CA GLU A 449 10.96 -13.73 24.49
C GLU A 449 11.19 -12.26 24.87
N GLN A 450 11.73 -11.44 23.96
CA GLN A 450 12.07 -10.05 24.25
C GLN A 450 10.86 -9.14 24.04
N PRO A 451 10.34 -8.45 25.09
CA PRO A 451 9.20 -7.56 24.96
C PRO A 451 9.60 -6.23 24.30
N GLN A 452 8.77 -5.77 23.37
CA GLN A 452 8.82 -4.43 22.81
C GLN A 452 7.43 -3.81 22.81
N GLN A 453 7.32 -2.53 23.18
CA GLN A 453 6.03 -1.85 23.19
C GLN A 453 5.68 -1.34 21.77
N TRP A 454 4.42 -1.48 21.40
CA TRP A 454 3.84 -0.87 20.21
C TRP A 454 2.66 0.04 20.60
N THR A 455 2.40 1.09 19.80
CA THR A 455 1.29 2.02 20.01
C THR A 455 0.65 2.46 18.68
N ALA A 456 -0.68 2.33 18.59
CA ALA A 456 -1.48 2.92 17.53
C ALA A 456 -2.06 4.25 18.00
N THR A 457 -2.02 5.27 17.15
CA THR A 457 -2.32 6.65 17.54
C THR A 457 -3.29 7.34 16.58
N VAL A 458 -4.02 8.33 17.12
CA VAL A 458 -4.85 9.26 16.35
C VAL A 458 -4.57 10.67 16.85
N TYR A 459 -4.43 11.63 15.94
CA TYR A 459 -4.41 13.05 16.28
C TYR A 459 -5.04 13.89 15.18
N ASP A 460 -5.48 15.10 15.52
CA ASP A 460 -6.00 16.06 14.57
C ASP A 460 -4.86 16.89 13.99
N GLY A 461 -4.75 16.95 12.67
CA GLY A 461 -3.85 17.83 11.97
C GLY A 461 -4.29 19.31 12.07
N PRO A 462 -3.45 20.26 11.59
CA PRO A 462 -3.68 21.70 11.80
C PRO A 462 -5.00 22.27 11.27
N LYS A 463 -5.65 21.60 10.34
CA LYS A 463 -6.95 21.97 9.76
C LYS A 463 -8.10 21.07 10.20
N GLY A 464 -7.92 20.29 11.27
CA GLY A 464 -8.91 19.34 11.76
C GLY A 464 -9.00 18.04 10.92
N ASN A 465 -8.05 17.83 10.03
CA ASN A 465 -7.86 16.58 9.32
C ASN A 465 -7.29 15.51 10.25
N VAL A 466 -7.59 14.25 9.96
CA VAL A 466 -7.21 13.12 10.82
C VAL A 466 -5.86 12.56 10.41
N VAL A 467 -5.01 12.27 11.38
CA VAL A 467 -3.84 11.40 11.20
C VAL A 467 -4.02 10.15 12.06
N PHE A 468 -4.05 9.00 11.41
CA PHE A 468 -4.18 7.68 12.04
C PHE A 468 -2.98 6.83 11.73
N ASN A 469 -2.37 6.23 12.75
CA ASN A 469 -1.31 5.26 12.64
C ASN A 469 -1.77 3.93 13.25
N ALA A 470 -1.95 2.92 12.41
CA ALA A 470 -2.37 1.57 12.82
C ALA A 470 -1.26 0.80 13.52
N SER A 471 -0.02 1.22 13.34
CA SER A 471 1.17 0.64 13.99
C SER A 471 1.44 -0.83 13.66
N SER A 472 1.07 -1.30 12.48
CA SER A 472 1.32 -2.67 12.08
C SER A 472 1.41 -2.86 10.58
N ILE A 473 2.44 -3.54 10.13
CA ILE A 473 2.59 -4.02 8.74
C ILE A 473 1.45 -4.98 8.33
N PHE A 474 0.82 -5.64 9.30
CA PHE A 474 -0.26 -6.60 9.06
C PHE A 474 -1.67 -6.00 9.07
N TRP A 475 -1.83 -4.68 9.25
CA TRP A 475 -3.16 -4.07 9.31
C TRP A 475 -4.07 -4.47 8.14
N VAL A 476 -3.53 -4.44 6.93
CA VAL A 476 -4.28 -4.73 5.71
C VAL A 476 -4.76 -6.18 5.60
N GLN A 477 -4.10 -7.11 6.32
CA GLN A 477 -4.49 -8.51 6.38
C GLN A 477 -5.84 -8.72 7.09
N GLY A 478 -6.24 -7.75 7.92
CA GLY A 478 -7.55 -7.71 8.57
C GLY A 478 -8.67 -7.14 7.69
N LEU A 479 -8.38 -6.65 6.48
CA LEU A 479 -9.37 -5.99 5.62
C LEU A 479 -10.02 -6.93 4.61
N SER A 480 -9.25 -7.70 3.87
CA SER A 480 -9.78 -8.58 2.83
C SER A 480 -8.85 -9.77 2.54
N ASP A 481 -9.38 -10.74 1.81
CA ASP A 481 -8.67 -11.92 1.33
C ASP A 481 -8.93 -12.05 -0.19
N PRO A 482 -8.22 -11.25 -1.02
CA PRO A 482 -8.41 -11.27 -2.47
C PRO A 482 -7.95 -12.60 -3.09
N PRO A 483 -8.42 -12.95 -4.30
CA PRO A 483 -8.02 -14.18 -4.98
C PRO A 483 -6.51 -14.37 -5.09
N GLY A 484 -6.02 -15.53 -4.68
CA GLY A 484 -4.60 -15.86 -4.69
C GLY A 484 -3.77 -15.23 -3.57
N HIS A 485 -4.41 -14.53 -2.65
CA HIS A 485 -3.73 -14.01 -1.48
C HIS A 485 -3.38 -15.15 -0.51
N THR A 486 -2.17 -15.07 0.03
CA THR A 486 -1.70 -15.96 1.09
C THR A 486 -1.35 -15.11 2.29
N LEU A 487 -1.98 -15.39 3.44
CA LEU A 487 -1.68 -14.67 4.68
C LEU A 487 -0.19 -14.80 5.00
N PRO A 488 0.51 -13.68 5.18
CA PRO A 488 1.92 -13.71 5.53
C PRO A 488 2.10 -14.35 6.91
N TRP A 489 3.17 -15.14 7.03
CA TRP A 489 3.64 -15.61 8.31
C TRP A 489 5.07 -15.10 8.49
N SER A 490 5.32 -14.41 9.57
CA SER A 490 6.64 -13.88 9.82
C SER A 490 6.98 -13.87 11.29
N HIS A 491 8.22 -14.18 11.56
CA HIS A 491 8.86 -14.08 12.85
C HIS A 491 8.08 -14.82 13.94
N TRP A 492 7.16 -14.20 14.62
CA TRP A 492 6.43 -14.81 15.76
C TRP A 492 4.93 -14.49 15.69
N SER A 493 4.48 -13.99 14.56
CA SER A 493 3.10 -13.55 14.38
C SER A 493 2.52 -14.01 13.07
N ARG A 494 1.22 -14.27 13.08
CA ARG A 494 0.43 -14.57 11.91
C ARG A 494 -0.94 -13.94 12.06
N PRO A 495 -1.34 -13.04 11.15
CA PRO A 495 -2.70 -12.51 11.13
C PRO A 495 -3.69 -13.65 10.83
N HIS A 496 -4.90 -13.52 11.35
CA HIS A 496 -5.94 -14.55 11.18
C HIS A 496 -6.83 -14.33 9.94
N GLY A 497 -6.55 -13.31 9.13
CA GLY A 497 -7.34 -12.91 7.98
C GLY A 497 -8.34 -11.80 8.29
N PRO A 498 -9.32 -11.56 7.40
CA PRO A 498 -10.28 -10.47 7.54
C PRO A 498 -11.02 -10.48 8.87
N ASP A 499 -11.09 -9.31 9.50
CA ASP A 499 -11.74 -9.09 10.79
C ASP A 499 -12.70 -7.89 10.70
N PRO A 500 -13.99 -8.07 11.02
CA PRO A 500 -14.97 -7.00 10.91
C PRO A 500 -14.65 -5.80 11.80
N ARG A 501 -13.87 -5.96 12.87
CA ARG A 501 -13.40 -4.87 13.73
C ARG A 501 -12.35 -4.02 13.05
N VAL A 502 -11.39 -4.64 12.33
CA VAL A 502 -10.39 -3.93 11.52
C VAL A 502 -11.06 -3.16 10.39
N GLN A 503 -11.98 -3.82 9.67
CA GLN A 503 -12.78 -3.19 8.63
C GLN A 503 -13.55 -1.97 9.17
N ARG A 504 -14.26 -2.13 10.29
CA ARG A 504 -15.06 -1.05 10.89
C ARG A 504 -14.18 0.12 11.38
N ILE A 505 -13.04 -0.14 12.02
CA ILE A 505 -12.09 0.90 12.42
C ILE A 505 -11.62 1.68 11.18
N THR A 506 -11.24 0.97 10.11
CA THR A 506 -10.77 1.60 8.87
C THR A 506 -11.87 2.43 8.20
N GLU A 507 -13.11 1.92 8.15
CA GLU A 507 -14.29 2.67 7.67
C GLU A 507 -14.54 3.93 8.49
N ASN A 508 -14.49 3.85 9.82
CA ASN A 508 -14.70 4.99 10.69
C ASN A 508 -13.65 6.09 10.46
N VAL A 509 -12.37 5.70 10.32
CA VAL A 509 -11.29 6.65 10.02
C VAL A 509 -11.49 7.29 8.65
N LEU A 510 -11.78 6.52 7.60
CA LEU A 510 -12.06 7.04 6.26
C LEU A 510 -13.30 7.95 6.25
N THR A 511 -14.39 7.54 6.90
CA THR A 511 -15.61 8.36 7.01
C THR A 511 -15.31 9.70 7.64
N ARG A 512 -14.60 9.74 8.78
CA ARG A 512 -14.20 10.98 9.45
C ARG A 512 -13.30 11.84 8.58
N ALA A 513 -12.32 11.22 7.93
CA ALA A 513 -11.37 11.90 7.04
C ALA A 513 -12.04 12.49 5.79
N LEU A 514 -13.09 11.85 5.28
CA LEU A 514 -13.86 12.28 4.11
C LEU A 514 -14.97 13.30 4.45
N GLN A 515 -15.38 13.45 5.71
CA GLN A 515 -16.37 14.46 6.13
C GLN A 515 -15.75 15.84 6.39
N GLY A 516 -14.47 15.94 6.65
CA GLY A 516 -13.77 17.13 7.15
C GLY A 516 -13.51 18.26 6.13
N ARG A 517 -14.08 18.22 4.91
CA ARG A 517 -13.92 19.29 3.90
C ARG A 517 -15.23 19.67 3.25
#